data_18ee80f1063709f62d05a8aef84715ed
#
_entry.id   18ee80f1063709f62d05a8aef84715ed
#
_cell.length_a   1.000
_cell.length_b   1.000
_cell.length_c   1.000
_cell.angle_alpha   90.00
_cell.angle_beta   90.00
_cell.angle_gamma   90.00
#
_symmetry.space_group_name_H-M   'P 1'
#
loop_
_entity.id
_entity.type
_entity.pdbx_description
1 polymer ?
#
loop_
_entity_poly.entity_id
_entity_poly.type
_entity_poly.pdbx_seq_one_letter_code
_entity_poly.pdbx_strand_id
1 'polypeptide(L)'
;QIMGGFPPGMPPQMMRNQRPAPPWIIAQALMAAHGRNNIRQMDMSTDKVGDDIDLLLVIHPKDITERTEFALDQYLLKGGKLAVFLDPHHAMDRGPMGGFGGGESRSTLNKLLPAWGLSFSDRMVLADKTYGLRPPRSGIQFPTAVDIQRDDYNENEPIVQNLGPVSGIHF
;
A
#
# COMPACT_ATOMS: atom_id res chain seq x y z
N GLN A 1 -8.94 1.57 4.25
CA GLN A 1 -9.25 2.95 4.65
C GLN A 1 -8.65 3.19 6.03
N ILE A 2 -7.59 3.98 6.08
CA ILE A 2 -7.01 4.45 7.33
C ILE A 2 -8.01 5.48 7.87
N MET A 3 -8.74 5.15 8.91
CA MET A 3 -9.35 6.16 9.74
C MET A 3 -8.25 6.75 10.61
N GLY A 4 -7.59 7.80 10.12
CA GLY A 4 -6.79 8.65 10.96
C GLY A 4 -7.68 9.22 12.06
N GLY A 5 -7.33 8.99 13.33
CA GLY A 5 -8.03 9.58 14.45
C GLY A 5 -8.03 11.10 14.29
N PHE A 6 -9.15 11.73 14.58
CA PHE A 6 -9.30 13.18 14.49
C PHE A 6 -8.35 13.87 15.47
N PRO A 7 -7.71 14.98 15.07
CA PRO A 7 -6.91 15.75 16.00
C PRO A 7 -7.78 16.22 17.19
N PRO A 8 -7.28 16.14 18.42
CA PRO A 8 -8.00 16.61 19.60
C PRO A 8 -8.29 18.12 19.46
N GLY A 9 -9.58 18.50 19.55
CA GLY A 9 -10.03 19.89 19.47
C GLY A 9 -10.85 20.28 18.27
N MET A 10 -11.20 19.36 17.36
CA MET A 10 -12.09 19.64 16.25
C MET A 10 -13.54 19.86 16.72
N PRO A 11 -14.23 20.93 16.28
CA PRO A 11 -15.62 21.16 16.64
C PRO A 11 -16.52 20.04 16.12
N PRO A 12 -17.56 19.61 16.88
CA PRO A 12 -18.47 18.53 16.48
C PRO A 12 -19.18 18.75 15.13
N GLN A 13 -19.31 19.99 14.71
CA GLN A 13 -19.96 20.36 13.43
C GLN A 13 -19.10 20.02 12.20
N MET A 14 -17.75 20.02 12.33
CA MET A 14 -16.86 19.59 11.25
C MET A 14 -16.79 18.05 11.12
N MET A 15 -17.04 17.32 12.20
CA MET A 15 -17.11 15.86 12.17
C MET A 15 -18.33 15.35 11.40
N ARG A 16 -19.41 16.12 11.38
CA ARG A 16 -20.70 15.69 10.80
C ARG A 16 -20.76 15.75 9.27
N ASN A 17 -19.85 16.50 8.63
CA ASN A 17 -19.87 16.74 7.18
C ASN A 17 -18.76 15.98 6.42
N GLN A 18 -17.93 15.19 7.09
CA GLN A 18 -16.94 14.38 6.39
C GLN A 18 -17.61 13.12 5.84
N ARG A 19 -17.86 13.13 4.53
CA ARG A 19 -18.19 11.89 3.82
C ARG A 19 -17.02 10.91 4.02
N PRO A 20 -17.29 9.63 4.32
CA PRO A 20 -16.24 8.61 4.35
C PRO A 20 -15.42 8.73 3.06
N ALA A 21 -14.10 8.75 3.17
CA ALA A 21 -13.27 8.72 1.98
C ALA A 21 -13.68 7.51 1.12
N PRO A 22 -13.79 7.65 -0.21
CA PRO A 22 -14.12 6.52 -1.05
C PRO A 22 -13.07 5.42 -0.85
N PRO A 23 -13.47 4.14 -0.88
CA PRO A 23 -12.51 3.05 -0.77
C PRO A 23 -11.49 3.16 -1.90
N TRP A 24 -10.26 2.75 -1.64
CA TRP A 24 -9.19 2.76 -2.63
C TRP A 24 -9.63 2.04 -3.91
N ILE A 25 -9.15 2.51 -5.06
CA ILE A 25 -9.49 1.94 -6.37
C ILE A 25 -9.24 0.44 -6.39
N ILE A 26 -8.13 -0.01 -5.79
CA ILE A 26 -7.81 -1.45 -5.69
C ILE A 26 -8.87 -2.22 -4.91
N ALA A 27 -9.39 -1.67 -3.81
CA ALA A 27 -10.45 -2.33 -3.05
C ALA A 27 -11.74 -2.44 -3.88
N GLN A 28 -12.06 -1.40 -4.65
CA GLN A 28 -13.21 -1.43 -5.57
C GLN A 28 -13.02 -2.48 -6.68
N ALA A 29 -11.84 -2.55 -7.27
CA ALA A 29 -11.50 -3.53 -8.30
C ALA A 29 -11.58 -4.97 -7.76
N LEU A 30 -11.04 -5.22 -6.57
CA LEU A 30 -11.14 -6.53 -5.91
C LEU A 30 -12.59 -6.91 -5.60
N MET A 31 -13.39 -5.97 -5.10
CA MET A 31 -14.82 -6.19 -4.84
C MET A 31 -15.60 -6.48 -6.14
N ALA A 32 -15.23 -5.83 -7.25
CA ALA A 32 -15.84 -6.09 -8.55
C ALA A 32 -15.45 -7.46 -9.11
N ALA A 33 -14.19 -7.86 -8.96
CA ALA A 33 -13.68 -9.12 -9.49
C ALA A 33 -14.11 -10.34 -8.67
N HIS A 34 -14.14 -10.22 -7.35
CA HIS A 34 -14.34 -11.37 -6.43
C HIS A 34 -15.65 -11.31 -5.64
N GLY A 35 -16.44 -10.24 -5.78
CA GLY A 35 -17.66 -10.03 -5.01
C GLY A 35 -17.40 -9.36 -3.65
N ARG A 36 -18.31 -8.50 -3.25
CA ARG A 36 -18.18 -7.70 -2.01
C ARG A 36 -18.09 -8.56 -0.74
N ASN A 37 -18.76 -9.68 -0.73
CA ASN A 37 -18.82 -10.57 0.45
C ASN A 37 -17.49 -11.32 0.68
N ASN A 38 -16.65 -11.42 -0.35
CA ASN A 38 -15.36 -12.09 -0.28
C ASN A 38 -14.22 -11.13 0.06
N ILE A 39 -14.50 -9.83 0.15
CA ILE A 39 -13.50 -8.82 0.49
C ILE A 39 -13.86 -8.21 1.84
N ARG A 40 -12.98 -8.42 2.81
CA ARG A 40 -13.11 -7.85 4.15
C ARG A 40 -12.01 -6.83 4.38
N GLN A 41 -12.40 -5.64 4.80
CA GLN A 41 -11.46 -4.63 5.24
C GLN A 41 -11.16 -4.84 6.72
N MET A 42 -9.88 -4.81 7.09
CA MET A 42 -9.43 -4.92 8.47
C MET A 42 -9.03 -3.55 9.01
N ASP A 43 -9.20 -3.36 10.31
CA ASP A 43 -8.69 -2.20 11.02
C ASP A 43 -7.20 -2.33 11.28
N MET A 44 -6.47 -1.20 11.22
CA MET A 44 -5.02 -1.15 11.45
C MET A 44 -4.63 -1.36 12.92
N SER A 45 -5.60 -1.44 13.82
CA SER A 45 -5.44 -1.76 15.24
C SER A 45 -5.85 -3.18 15.60
N THR A 46 -6.10 -4.02 14.59
CA THR A 46 -6.55 -5.40 14.80
C THR A 46 -5.49 -6.22 15.55
N ASP A 47 -5.93 -7.04 16.48
CA ASP A 47 -5.07 -7.93 17.29
C ASP A 47 -5.09 -9.39 16.81
N LYS A 48 -5.94 -9.72 15.85
CA LYS A 48 -6.05 -11.06 15.26
C LYS A 48 -6.55 -11.02 13.81
N VAL A 49 -5.89 -11.76 12.94
CA VAL A 49 -6.41 -12.09 11.59
C VAL A 49 -7.31 -13.32 11.71
N GLY A 50 -8.48 -13.28 11.07
CA GLY A 50 -9.41 -14.41 11.07
C GLY A 50 -8.83 -15.65 10.40
N ASP A 51 -9.15 -16.82 10.92
CA ASP A 51 -8.69 -18.10 10.37
C ASP A 51 -9.42 -18.45 9.04
N ASP A 52 -10.44 -17.67 8.68
CA ASP A 52 -11.23 -17.75 7.44
C ASP A 52 -10.70 -16.84 6.32
N ILE A 53 -9.52 -16.24 6.49
CA ILE A 53 -8.88 -15.40 5.50
C ILE A 53 -7.90 -16.21 4.66
N ASP A 54 -8.16 -16.34 3.37
CA ASP A 54 -7.30 -17.07 2.42
C ASP A 54 -6.06 -16.29 2.01
N LEU A 55 -6.22 -14.98 1.85
CA LEU A 55 -5.15 -14.06 1.45
C LEU A 55 -5.31 -12.72 2.17
N LEU A 56 -4.27 -12.30 2.85
CA LEU A 56 -4.20 -10.97 3.45
C LEU A 56 -3.39 -10.02 2.57
N LEU A 57 -3.98 -8.88 2.24
CA LEU A 57 -3.35 -7.85 1.44
C LEU A 57 -3.07 -6.63 2.32
N VAL A 58 -1.79 -6.30 2.51
CA VAL A 58 -1.33 -5.15 3.30
C VAL A 58 -0.76 -4.12 2.34
N ILE A 59 -1.44 -2.97 2.21
CA ILE A 59 -1.05 -1.93 1.26
C ILE A 59 -0.76 -0.64 2.03
N HIS A 60 0.44 -0.13 1.86
CA HIS A 60 0.90 1.11 2.47
C HIS A 60 0.57 1.18 3.97
N PRO A 61 1.03 0.21 4.79
CA PRO A 61 0.77 0.23 6.22
C PRO A 61 1.43 1.43 6.88
N LYS A 62 0.66 2.16 7.70
CA LYS A 62 1.14 3.31 8.47
C LYS A 62 0.69 3.18 9.92
N ASP A 63 1.60 3.49 10.82
CA ASP A 63 1.30 3.59 12.26
C ASP A 63 0.54 2.38 12.81
N ILE A 64 0.79 1.19 12.26
CA ILE A 64 0.18 -0.02 12.78
C ILE A 64 0.70 -0.33 14.18
N THR A 65 -0.17 -0.86 15.01
CA THR A 65 0.20 -1.20 16.38
C THR A 65 1.08 -2.45 16.46
N GLU A 66 1.87 -2.59 17.52
CA GLU A 66 2.65 -3.82 17.77
C GLU A 66 1.76 -5.06 17.83
N ARG A 67 0.51 -4.91 18.29
CA ARG A 67 -0.48 -6.01 18.29
C ARG A 67 -0.86 -6.42 16.88
N THR A 68 -1.02 -5.47 16.00
CA THR A 68 -1.31 -5.74 14.58
C THR A 68 -0.10 -6.39 13.91
N GLU A 69 1.12 -5.90 14.15
CA GLU A 69 2.33 -6.55 13.65
C GLU A 69 2.41 -8.01 14.12
N PHE A 70 2.15 -8.26 15.41
CA PHE A 70 2.09 -9.61 15.96
C PHE A 70 0.99 -10.46 15.31
N ALA A 71 -0.19 -9.89 15.06
CA ALA A 71 -1.29 -10.59 14.39
C ALA A 71 -0.94 -10.99 12.94
N LEU A 72 -0.20 -10.14 12.21
CA LEU A 72 0.31 -10.43 10.87
C LEU A 72 1.33 -11.57 10.91
N ASP A 73 2.26 -11.52 11.85
CA ASP A 73 3.28 -12.56 12.05
C ASP A 73 2.63 -13.92 12.37
N GLN A 74 1.70 -13.94 13.33
CA GLN A 74 0.98 -15.15 13.71
C GLN A 74 0.14 -15.72 12.56
N TYR A 75 -0.46 -14.88 11.74
CA TYR A 75 -1.19 -15.32 10.55
C TYR A 75 -0.25 -16.01 9.56
N LEU A 76 0.91 -15.42 9.30
CA LEU A 76 1.91 -16.00 8.40
C LEU A 76 2.48 -17.32 8.92
N LEU A 77 2.82 -17.38 10.23
CA LEU A 77 3.33 -18.59 10.87
C LEU A 77 2.34 -19.76 10.85
N LYS A 78 1.05 -19.49 10.82
CA LYS A 78 -0.02 -20.49 10.66
C LYS A 78 -0.21 -20.98 9.21
N GLY A 79 0.60 -20.50 8.27
CA GLY A 79 0.50 -20.83 6.85
C GLY A 79 -0.42 -19.91 6.06
N GLY A 80 -0.82 -18.77 6.61
CA GLY A 80 -1.57 -17.75 5.92
C GLY A 80 -0.77 -17.15 4.76
N LYS A 81 -1.46 -16.68 3.73
CA LYS A 81 -0.85 -16.04 2.56
C LYS A 81 -0.90 -14.53 2.70
N LEU A 82 0.26 -13.88 2.59
CA LEU A 82 0.40 -12.44 2.79
C LEU A 82 1.02 -11.80 1.57
N ALA A 83 0.39 -10.76 1.04
CA ALA A 83 0.99 -9.87 0.04
C ALA A 83 1.12 -8.47 0.65
N VAL A 84 2.35 -7.93 0.62
CA VAL A 84 2.67 -6.64 1.24
C VAL A 84 3.19 -5.69 0.17
N PHE A 85 2.59 -4.50 0.12
CA PHE A 85 3.01 -3.40 -0.74
C PHE A 85 3.49 -2.25 0.14
N LEU A 86 4.77 -2.00 0.09
CA LEU A 86 5.43 -0.94 0.85
C LEU A 86 5.78 0.21 -0.09
N ASP A 87 5.62 1.41 0.39
CA ASP A 87 5.92 2.62 -0.37
C ASP A 87 6.79 3.54 0.50
N PRO A 88 8.01 3.89 0.06
CA PRO A 88 8.86 4.82 0.79
C PRO A 88 8.32 6.25 0.74
N HIS A 89 7.52 6.59 -0.27
CA HIS A 89 6.93 7.90 -0.43
C HIS A 89 5.62 7.85 -1.23
N HIS A 90 4.51 7.66 -0.56
CA HIS A 90 3.19 7.61 -1.20
C HIS A 90 2.70 9.02 -1.58
N ALA A 91 2.86 9.39 -2.84
CA ALA A 91 2.57 10.74 -3.35
C ALA A 91 1.11 11.19 -3.13
N MET A 92 0.17 10.26 -3.02
CA MET A 92 -1.25 10.55 -2.79
C MET A 92 -1.63 10.63 -1.31
N ASP A 93 -0.73 10.26 -0.41
CA ASP A 93 -0.93 10.37 1.03
C ASP A 93 -0.63 11.78 1.53
N ARG A 94 -1.60 12.64 1.46
CA ARG A 94 -1.46 14.07 1.79
C ARG A 94 -1.63 14.39 3.26
N GLY A 95 -1.68 13.42 4.15
CA GLY A 95 -1.91 13.68 5.57
C GLY A 95 -3.21 14.46 5.88
N PRO A 96 -3.53 14.65 7.17
CA PRO A 96 -4.80 15.27 7.60
C PRO A 96 -5.00 16.73 7.18
N MET A 97 -3.93 17.45 6.84
CA MET A 97 -3.97 18.88 6.46
C MET A 97 -3.71 19.15 4.98
N GLY A 98 -3.98 18.17 4.11
CA GLY A 98 -3.98 18.41 2.66
C GLY A 98 -2.62 18.80 2.06
N GLY A 99 -1.51 18.35 2.62
CA GLY A 99 -0.15 18.60 2.11
C GLY A 99 0.62 19.71 2.81
N PHE A 100 0.00 20.48 3.71
CA PHE A 100 0.68 21.50 4.52
C PHE A 100 1.09 21.03 5.92
N GLY A 101 0.69 19.85 6.34
CA GLY A 101 1.12 19.26 7.60
C GLY A 101 1.97 18.03 7.32
N GLY A 102 3.27 18.10 7.56
CA GLY A 102 4.26 17.09 7.27
C GLY A 102 4.05 15.73 7.96
N GLY A 103 2.93 15.06 7.64
CA GLY A 103 2.74 13.67 7.98
C GLY A 103 3.67 12.79 7.14
N GLU A 104 4.29 11.80 7.76
CA GLU A 104 5.11 10.84 7.04
C GLU A 104 4.23 10.07 6.04
N SER A 105 4.60 10.16 4.75
CA SER A 105 3.89 9.48 3.65
C SER A 105 4.52 8.13 3.30
N ARG A 106 5.21 7.51 4.24
CA ARG A 106 5.94 6.26 4.07
C ARG A 106 5.27 5.10 4.80
N SER A 107 5.49 3.90 4.26
CA SER A 107 5.05 2.66 4.91
C SER A 107 5.91 2.35 6.14
N THR A 108 5.30 1.77 7.16
CA THR A 108 5.97 1.37 8.40
C THR A 108 5.68 -0.09 8.73
N LEU A 109 6.67 -0.97 8.55
CA LEU A 109 6.72 -2.36 9.03
C LEU A 109 8.11 -2.67 9.57
N ASN A 110 8.68 -1.71 10.27
CA ASN A 110 10.11 -1.72 10.60
C ASN A 110 10.53 -2.81 11.59
N LYS A 111 9.59 -3.42 12.32
CA LYS A 111 9.89 -4.53 13.24
C LYS A 111 9.73 -5.89 12.56
N LEU A 112 8.68 -6.05 11.73
CA LEU A 112 8.38 -7.33 11.08
C LEU A 112 9.38 -7.67 9.97
N LEU A 113 9.72 -6.71 9.11
CA LEU A 113 10.58 -6.99 7.96
C LEU A 113 11.95 -7.57 8.38
N PRO A 114 12.68 -7.00 9.34
CA PRO A 114 13.93 -7.59 9.83
C PRO A 114 13.71 -8.97 10.47
N ALA A 115 12.61 -9.19 11.19
CA ALA A 115 12.28 -10.49 11.77
C ALA A 115 12.06 -11.56 10.70
N TRP A 116 11.56 -11.18 9.54
CA TRP A 116 11.38 -12.07 8.38
C TRP A 116 12.63 -12.14 7.47
N GLY A 117 13.74 -11.50 7.87
CA GLY A 117 14.97 -11.46 7.09
C GLY A 117 14.94 -10.54 5.88
N LEU A 118 14.01 -9.59 5.86
CA LEU A 118 13.85 -8.62 4.78
C LEU A 118 14.38 -7.23 5.19
N SER A 119 14.88 -6.50 4.21
CA SER A 119 15.33 -5.11 4.37
C SER A 119 14.55 -4.21 3.45
N PHE A 120 14.02 -3.13 3.98
CA PHE A 120 13.31 -2.09 3.24
C PHE A 120 13.80 -0.72 3.70
N SER A 121 14.15 0.15 2.76
CA SER A 121 14.51 1.53 3.06
C SER A 121 13.33 2.45 2.79
N ASP A 122 12.86 3.09 3.84
CA ASP A 122 11.81 4.12 3.78
C ASP A 122 12.35 5.51 3.38
N ARG A 123 13.65 5.61 3.05
CA ARG A 123 14.36 6.86 2.70
C ARG A 123 14.96 6.86 1.31
N MET A 124 14.86 5.76 0.60
CA MET A 124 15.39 5.62 -0.74
C MET A 124 14.29 5.20 -1.70
N VAL A 125 14.34 5.72 -2.90
CA VAL A 125 13.52 5.30 -4.03
C VAL A 125 14.41 4.75 -5.12
N LEU A 126 13.91 3.77 -5.85
CA LEU A 126 14.59 3.27 -7.03
C LEU A 126 14.49 4.31 -8.15
N ALA A 127 15.56 4.50 -8.88
CA ALA A 127 15.58 5.32 -10.08
C ALA A 127 16.30 4.60 -11.21
N ASP A 128 15.69 4.52 -12.37
CA ASP A 128 16.25 3.92 -13.57
C ASP A 128 16.18 4.88 -14.76
N LYS A 129 17.33 5.12 -15.39
CA LYS A 129 17.41 6.00 -16.57
C LYS A 129 16.95 5.32 -17.85
N THR A 130 17.01 3.99 -17.91
CA THR A 130 16.59 3.23 -19.08
C THR A 130 15.08 3.10 -19.12
N TYR A 131 14.51 2.67 -18.02
CA TYR A 131 13.07 2.43 -17.85
C TYR A 131 12.29 3.64 -17.32
N GLY A 132 12.96 4.75 -17.04
CA GLY A 132 12.29 5.96 -16.52
C GLY A 132 11.26 6.51 -17.51
N LEU A 133 10.06 6.78 -17.00
CA LEU A 133 8.92 7.29 -17.75
C LEU A 133 9.28 8.54 -18.57
N ARG A 134 8.93 8.53 -19.83
CA ARG A 134 9.08 9.67 -20.75
C ARG A 134 7.72 10.07 -21.32
N PRO A 135 6.99 10.96 -20.65
CA PRO A 135 5.70 11.40 -21.16
C PRO A 135 5.81 11.98 -22.56
N PRO A 136 4.91 11.65 -23.48
CA PRO A 136 4.92 12.19 -24.83
C PRO A 136 4.94 13.72 -24.83
N ARG A 137 5.80 14.31 -25.66
CA ARG A 137 5.92 15.77 -25.84
C ARG A 137 6.52 16.56 -24.67
N SER A 138 6.88 15.94 -23.55
CA SER A 138 7.45 16.67 -22.41
C SER A 138 8.94 16.96 -22.55
N GLY A 139 9.67 16.11 -23.27
CA GLY A 139 11.14 16.12 -23.31
C GLY A 139 11.80 15.80 -21.96
N ILE A 140 11.03 15.58 -20.91
CA ILE A 140 11.48 15.33 -19.55
C ILE A 140 11.38 13.82 -19.28
N GLN A 141 12.40 13.28 -18.65
CA GLN A 141 12.40 11.90 -18.14
C GLN A 141 12.26 11.92 -16.62
N PHE A 142 11.41 11.03 -16.11
CA PHE A 142 11.21 10.81 -14.68
C PHE A 142 11.84 9.46 -14.30
N PRO A 143 13.10 9.44 -13.84
CA PRO A 143 13.79 8.17 -13.54
C PRO A 143 13.17 7.37 -12.39
N THR A 144 12.45 8.05 -11.49
CA THR A 144 11.79 7.44 -10.34
C THR A 144 10.39 6.90 -10.65
N ALA A 145 9.87 7.17 -11.86
CA ALA A 145 8.63 6.59 -12.35
C ALA A 145 8.98 5.60 -13.47
N VAL A 146 8.88 4.33 -13.21
CA VAL A 146 9.39 3.28 -14.11
C VAL A 146 8.28 2.75 -15.01
N ASP A 147 8.62 2.57 -16.30
CA ASP A 147 7.81 1.87 -17.29
C ASP A 147 8.36 0.46 -17.48
N ILE A 148 7.57 -0.54 -17.12
CA ILE A 148 7.91 -1.95 -17.28
C ILE A 148 7.12 -2.50 -18.45
N GLN A 149 7.80 -3.00 -19.47
CA GLN A 149 7.19 -3.63 -20.63
C GLN A 149 7.00 -5.12 -20.36
N ARG A 150 6.17 -5.77 -21.18
CA ARG A 150 5.91 -7.21 -21.02
C ARG A 150 7.18 -8.06 -21.10
N ASP A 151 8.09 -7.70 -21.99
CA ASP A 151 9.35 -8.42 -22.22
C ASP A 151 10.37 -8.27 -21.07
N ASP A 152 10.11 -7.36 -20.13
CA ASP A 152 10.95 -7.16 -18.95
C ASP A 152 10.61 -8.14 -17.80
N TYR A 153 9.48 -8.84 -17.91
CA TYR A 153 9.07 -9.82 -16.89
C TYR A 153 9.77 -11.17 -17.09
N ASN A 154 10.05 -11.85 -16.00
CA ASN A 154 10.48 -13.23 -16.03
C ASN A 154 9.28 -14.12 -16.41
N GLU A 155 9.21 -14.58 -17.64
CA GLU A 155 8.11 -15.40 -18.17
C GLU A 155 7.90 -16.73 -17.41
N ASN A 156 8.93 -17.20 -16.69
CA ASN A 156 8.84 -18.42 -15.89
C ASN A 156 8.11 -18.22 -14.56
N GLU A 157 7.81 -16.98 -14.19
CA GLU A 157 7.10 -16.65 -12.95
C GLU A 157 5.59 -16.63 -13.18
N PRO A 158 4.81 -17.55 -12.58
CA PRO A 158 3.37 -17.65 -12.81
C PRO A 158 2.61 -16.35 -12.48
N ILE A 159 3.10 -15.59 -11.50
CA ILE A 159 2.45 -14.35 -11.03
C ILE A 159 2.45 -13.25 -12.10
N VAL A 160 3.41 -13.27 -13.02
CA VAL A 160 3.52 -12.24 -14.07
C VAL A 160 3.00 -12.66 -15.44
N GLN A 161 2.64 -13.93 -15.63
CA GLN A 161 2.23 -14.46 -16.94
C GLN A 161 1.05 -13.70 -17.57
N ASN A 162 0.16 -13.16 -16.77
CA ASN A 162 -1.03 -12.42 -17.20
C ASN A 162 -0.93 -10.91 -16.98
N LEU A 163 0.24 -10.40 -16.56
CA LEU A 163 0.44 -8.96 -16.43
C LEU A 163 0.67 -8.32 -17.79
N GLY A 164 -0.02 -7.20 -18.03
CA GLY A 164 0.29 -6.28 -19.12
C GLY A 164 1.47 -5.36 -18.77
N PRO A 165 1.84 -4.45 -19.67
CA PRO A 165 2.80 -3.38 -19.37
C PRO A 165 2.31 -2.55 -18.17
N VAL A 166 3.22 -2.16 -17.30
CA VAL A 166 2.92 -1.31 -16.14
C VAL A 166 3.74 -0.04 -16.25
N SER A 167 3.06 1.09 -16.24
CA SER A 167 3.65 2.39 -16.49
C SER A 167 3.50 3.31 -15.29
N GLY A 168 4.53 4.08 -15.01
CA GLY A 168 4.51 5.11 -13.98
C GLY A 168 4.55 4.56 -12.55
N ILE A 169 5.10 3.36 -12.34
CA ILE A 169 5.32 2.84 -11.00
C ILE A 169 6.46 3.64 -10.34
N HIS A 170 6.21 4.15 -9.16
CA HIS A 170 7.22 4.73 -8.29
C HIS A 170 7.68 3.68 -7.28
N PHE A 171 8.99 3.45 -7.21
CA PHE A 171 9.62 2.51 -6.29
C PHE A 171 10.45 3.24 -5.24
#